data_26e2382f4cc76bd50a173825f01fc026
#
_entry.id   26e2382f4cc76bd50a173825f01fc026
#
_cell.length_a   1.000
_cell.length_b   1.000
_cell.length_c   1.000
_cell.angle_alpha   90.00
_cell.angle_beta   90.00
_cell.angle_gamma   90.00
#
_symmetry.space_group_name_H-M   'P 1'
#
loop_
_entity.id
_entity.type
_entity.pdbx_description
1 polymer ?
#
loop_
_entity_poly.entity_id
_entity_poly.type
_entity_poly.pdbx_seq_one_letter_code
_entity_poly.pdbx_strand_id
1 'polypeptide(L)'
;GITVYQEQVMLLSRQLASFTRGESDALRKAMGKKKKAIVDAMKPKFIKQGQENGHDPKVLEKIWGDWEKFASYAFNKSHATCYSWVAYQTAYLKAHYPAEYMAALMTRRFAQITEITKLMEECQSMNIKTLGPDVNESYRAFGVNEHGEIRFGLSAIKGMGAPAADAIVAERQKNGPYKTIFDFAERVDFSCVNRKAFETLALSGGFDSFGIRREQFFGKNSKGETFLDTLVRYGQLFQREQQEAATSLFGGTEAVEIATPPIPEVEGWSTIERLNRERELVGIYLSAHPLDDYQIILNNLCNTHCP
;
A
#
# COMPACT_ATOMS: atom_id res chain seq x y z
N GLY A 1 -5.96 -38.56 -20.49
CA GLY A 1 -5.92 -37.30 -19.72
C GLY A 1 -6.74 -36.23 -20.41
N ILE A 2 -6.97 -35.13 -19.72
CA ILE A 2 -7.72 -33.96 -20.25
C ILE A 2 -6.72 -32.96 -20.79
N THR A 3 -6.98 -32.41 -22.00
CA THR A 3 -6.20 -31.31 -22.57
C THR A 3 -6.59 -30.01 -21.86
N VAL A 4 -5.61 -29.32 -21.29
CA VAL A 4 -5.80 -28.05 -20.55
C VAL A 4 -5.13 -26.87 -21.25
N TYR A 5 -3.99 -27.11 -21.91
CA TYR A 5 -3.18 -26.08 -22.52
C TYR A 5 -3.15 -26.16 -24.04
N GLN A 6 -3.01 -25.01 -24.69
CA GLN A 6 -2.83 -24.95 -26.16
C GLN A 6 -1.61 -25.74 -26.63
N GLU A 7 -0.54 -25.76 -25.87
CA GLU A 7 0.69 -26.48 -26.15
C GLU A 7 0.48 -28.01 -26.15
N GLN A 8 -0.49 -28.52 -25.37
CA GLN A 8 -0.85 -29.94 -25.40
C GLN A 8 -1.54 -30.31 -26.70
N VAL A 9 -2.38 -29.43 -27.25
CA VAL A 9 -2.97 -29.63 -28.57
C VAL A 9 -1.87 -29.72 -29.64
N MET A 10 -0.88 -28.85 -29.62
CA MET A 10 0.27 -28.89 -30.52
C MET A 10 1.06 -30.19 -30.39
N LEU A 11 1.32 -30.62 -29.14
CA LEU A 11 2.06 -31.87 -28.89
C LEU A 11 1.29 -33.09 -29.38
N LEU A 12 0.01 -33.19 -28.98
CA LEU A 12 -0.83 -34.33 -29.31
C LEU A 12 -1.13 -34.41 -30.83
N SER A 13 -1.37 -33.29 -31.51
CA SER A 13 -1.55 -33.30 -32.96
C SER A 13 -0.31 -33.81 -33.71
N ARG A 14 0.88 -33.54 -33.19
CA ARG A 14 2.13 -34.09 -33.74
C ARG A 14 2.34 -35.55 -33.41
N GLN A 15 2.06 -35.96 -32.17
CA GLN A 15 2.27 -37.35 -31.74
C GLN A 15 1.25 -38.30 -32.30
N LEU A 16 -0.04 -37.93 -32.35
CA LEU A 16 -1.11 -38.82 -32.81
C LEU A 16 -1.26 -38.79 -34.32
N ALA A 17 -1.13 -37.64 -34.98
CA ALA A 17 -1.43 -37.47 -36.38
C ALA A 17 -0.24 -36.96 -37.22
N SER A 18 0.99 -36.99 -36.68
CA SER A 18 2.21 -36.61 -37.40
C SER A 18 2.18 -35.19 -37.99
N PHE A 19 1.42 -34.27 -37.38
CA PHE A 19 1.41 -32.89 -37.83
C PHE A 19 2.81 -32.28 -37.76
N THR A 20 3.17 -31.48 -38.74
CA THR A 20 4.39 -30.69 -38.72
C THR A 20 4.31 -29.60 -37.63
N ARG A 21 5.46 -29.01 -37.31
CA ARG A 21 5.50 -27.85 -36.36
C ARG A 21 4.64 -26.70 -36.85
N GLY A 22 4.66 -26.40 -38.15
CA GLY A 22 3.85 -25.34 -38.77
C GLY A 22 2.35 -25.62 -38.69
N GLU A 23 1.93 -26.85 -38.96
CA GLU A 23 0.51 -27.24 -38.87
C GLU A 23 -0.01 -27.25 -37.43
N SER A 24 0.76 -27.77 -36.49
CA SER A 24 0.39 -27.73 -35.07
C SER A 24 0.29 -26.29 -34.53
N ASP A 25 1.16 -25.37 -34.99
CA ASP A 25 1.09 -23.95 -34.63
C ASP A 25 -0.09 -23.25 -35.31
N ALA A 26 -0.39 -23.61 -36.60
CA ALA A 26 -1.57 -23.09 -37.27
C ALA A 26 -2.87 -23.54 -36.60
N LEU A 27 -2.95 -24.78 -36.13
CA LEU A 27 -4.07 -25.31 -35.35
C LEU A 27 -4.21 -24.53 -34.04
N ARG A 28 -3.14 -24.35 -33.27
CA ARG A 28 -3.12 -23.56 -32.03
C ARG A 28 -3.62 -22.13 -32.26
N LYS A 29 -3.09 -21.46 -33.33
CA LYS A 29 -3.50 -20.09 -33.66
C LYS A 29 -4.97 -20.02 -34.06
N ALA A 30 -5.47 -21.02 -34.85
CA ALA A 30 -6.86 -21.08 -35.26
C ALA A 30 -7.80 -21.26 -34.05
N MET A 31 -7.43 -22.13 -33.10
CA MET A 31 -8.18 -22.33 -31.86
C MET A 31 -8.15 -21.09 -30.98
N GLY A 32 -6.99 -20.51 -30.72
CA GLY A 32 -6.86 -19.31 -29.87
C GLY A 32 -7.58 -18.08 -30.44
N LYS A 33 -7.67 -17.96 -31.77
CA LYS A 33 -8.40 -16.87 -32.44
C LYS A 33 -9.85 -17.24 -32.81
N LYS A 34 -10.35 -18.38 -32.33
CA LYS A 34 -11.71 -18.91 -32.60
C LYS A 34 -12.07 -18.99 -34.10
N LYS A 35 -11.09 -19.31 -34.96
CA LYS A 35 -11.28 -19.45 -36.40
C LYS A 35 -11.81 -20.84 -36.76
N LYS A 36 -13.10 -21.07 -36.50
CA LYS A 36 -13.75 -22.39 -36.66
C LYS A 36 -13.52 -23.02 -38.02
N ALA A 37 -13.65 -22.26 -39.10
CA ALA A 37 -13.45 -22.79 -40.49
C ALA A 37 -12.06 -23.42 -40.71
N ILE A 38 -11.01 -22.87 -40.08
CA ILE A 38 -9.65 -23.43 -40.21
C ILE A 38 -9.53 -24.70 -39.36
N VAL A 39 -10.11 -24.72 -38.15
CA VAL A 39 -10.13 -25.90 -37.27
C VAL A 39 -10.86 -27.04 -37.99
N ASP A 40 -12.07 -26.78 -38.51
CA ASP A 40 -12.88 -27.78 -39.23
C ASP A 40 -12.15 -28.35 -40.46
N ALA A 41 -11.43 -27.49 -41.19
CA ALA A 41 -10.64 -27.92 -42.37
C ALA A 41 -9.45 -28.82 -42.00
N MET A 42 -8.93 -28.74 -40.79
CA MET A 42 -7.80 -29.57 -40.32
C MET A 42 -8.24 -30.93 -39.76
N LYS A 43 -9.50 -31.09 -39.38
CA LYS A 43 -10.06 -32.32 -38.77
C LYS A 43 -9.87 -33.57 -39.64
N PRO A 44 -10.26 -33.56 -40.93
CA PRO A 44 -10.11 -34.77 -41.79
C PRO A 44 -8.68 -35.25 -41.84
N LYS A 45 -7.72 -34.32 -41.94
CA LYS A 45 -6.29 -34.66 -41.97
C LYS A 45 -5.84 -35.30 -40.65
N PHE A 46 -6.27 -34.76 -39.51
CA PHE A 46 -5.93 -35.30 -38.18
C PHE A 46 -6.45 -36.73 -38.01
N ILE A 47 -7.70 -37.00 -38.39
CA ILE A 47 -8.30 -38.34 -38.31
C ILE A 47 -7.58 -39.32 -39.22
N LYS A 48 -7.37 -38.95 -40.51
CA LYS A 48 -6.72 -39.80 -41.47
C LYS A 48 -5.29 -40.19 -41.07
N GLN A 49 -4.46 -39.21 -40.75
CA GLN A 49 -3.07 -39.46 -40.37
C GLN A 49 -2.97 -40.19 -39.02
N GLY A 50 -3.90 -39.91 -38.06
CA GLY A 50 -3.98 -40.67 -36.82
C GLY A 50 -4.33 -42.13 -36.98
N GLN A 51 -5.20 -42.45 -37.95
CA GLN A 51 -5.50 -43.85 -38.33
C GLN A 51 -4.29 -44.53 -38.98
N GLU A 52 -3.58 -43.82 -39.88
CA GLU A 52 -2.34 -44.31 -40.47
C GLU A 52 -1.27 -44.60 -39.42
N ASN A 53 -1.27 -43.88 -38.28
CA ASN A 53 -0.40 -44.11 -37.13
C ASN A 53 -0.92 -45.20 -36.17
N GLY A 54 -2.01 -45.92 -36.52
CA GLY A 54 -2.54 -47.05 -35.75
C GLY A 54 -3.48 -46.66 -34.60
N HIS A 55 -4.02 -45.43 -34.57
CA HIS A 55 -4.97 -45.01 -33.54
C HIS A 55 -6.43 -45.27 -33.95
N ASP A 56 -7.28 -45.60 -32.98
CA ASP A 56 -8.72 -45.80 -33.19
C ASP A 56 -9.39 -44.49 -33.63
N PRO A 57 -10.10 -44.49 -34.79
CA PRO A 57 -10.81 -43.31 -35.30
C PRO A 57 -11.81 -42.72 -34.31
N LYS A 58 -12.52 -43.57 -33.55
CA LYS A 58 -13.47 -43.09 -32.52
C LYS A 58 -12.80 -42.28 -31.42
N VAL A 59 -11.60 -42.73 -31.04
CA VAL A 59 -10.79 -42.01 -30.01
C VAL A 59 -10.29 -40.68 -30.57
N LEU A 60 -9.83 -40.65 -31.83
CA LEU A 60 -9.37 -39.42 -32.49
C LEU A 60 -10.50 -38.41 -32.66
N GLU A 61 -11.70 -38.86 -33.08
CA GLU A 61 -12.90 -38.01 -33.15
C GLU A 61 -13.29 -37.43 -31.82
N LYS A 62 -13.24 -38.24 -30.76
CA LYS A 62 -13.49 -37.77 -29.41
C LYS A 62 -12.51 -36.70 -28.96
N ILE A 63 -11.20 -36.95 -29.17
CA ILE A 63 -10.14 -35.97 -28.87
C ILE A 63 -10.39 -34.65 -29.60
N TRP A 64 -10.70 -34.74 -30.91
CA TRP A 64 -10.97 -33.54 -31.71
C TRP A 64 -12.22 -32.81 -31.24
N GLY A 65 -13.31 -33.49 -30.94
CA GLY A 65 -14.52 -32.92 -30.41
C GLY A 65 -14.32 -32.26 -29.03
N ASP A 66 -13.46 -32.84 -28.20
CA ASP A 66 -13.06 -32.22 -26.95
C ASP A 66 -12.22 -30.94 -27.20
N TRP A 67 -11.36 -30.94 -28.19
CA TRP A 67 -10.61 -29.73 -28.58
C TRP A 67 -11.51 -28.65 -29.19
N GLU A 68 -12.53 -28.98 -29.96
CA GLU A 68 -13.50 -27.99 -30.47
C GLU A 68 -14.23 -27.29 -29.35
N LYS A 69 -14.64 -28.03 -28.29
CA LYS A 69 -15.24 -27.46 -27.08
C LYS A 69 -14.22 -26.64 -26.29
N PHE A 70 -13.02 -27.15 -26.16
CA PHE A 70 -11.93 -26.54 -25.44
C PHE A 70 -11.37 -25.27 -26.11
N ALA A 71 -11.50 -25.15 -27.45
CA ALA A 71 -10.95 -24.02 -28.22
C ALA A 71 -11.41 -22.64 -27.71
N SER A 72 -12.56 -22.57 -27.04
CA SER A 72 -13.05 -21.33 -26.41
C SER A 72 -12.34 -20.98 -25.11
N TYR A 73 -11.71 -21.94 -24.43
CA TYR A 73 -11.11 -21.83 -23.10
C TYR A 73 -9.63 -22.22 -23.04
N ALA A 74 -9.02 -22.56 -24.18
CA ALA A 74 -7.63 -22.98 -24.26
C ALA A 74 -6.68 -21.92 -23.67
N PHE A 75 -5.92 -22.29 -22.66
CA PHE A 75 -5.02 -21.39 -21.94
C PHE A 75 -3.56 -21.59 -22.37
N ASN A 76 -2.78 -20.51 -22.38
CA ASN A 76 -1.36 -20.59 -22.70
C ASN A 76 -0.57 -21.11 -21.49
N LYS A 77 0.19 -22.19 -21.67
CA LYS A 77 0.97 -22.82 -20.61
C LYS A 77 2.07 -21.89 -20.09
N SER A 78 2.74 -21.17 -20.98
CA SER A 78 3.81 -20.22 -20.59
C SER A 78 3.26 -19.12 -19.68
N HIS A 79 2.07 -18.58 -20.01
CA HIS A 79 1.39 -17.61 -19.16
C HIS A 79 1.06 -18.22 -17.77
N ALA A 80 0.46 -19.43 -17.75
CA ALA A 80 0.16 -20.10 -16.48
C ALA A 80 1.41 -20.33 -15.64
N THR A 81 2.51 -20.77 -16.27
CA THR A 81 3.79 -20.99 -15.58
C THR A 81 4.36 -19.71 -14.98
N CYS A 82 4.37 -18.61 -15.75
CA CYS A 82 4.86 -17.33 -15.26
C CYS A 82 4.02 -16.80 -14.06
N TYR A 83 2.69 -16.86 -14.18
CA TYR A 83 1.81 -16.42 -13.09
C TYR A 83 1.87 -17.34 -11.87
N SER A 84 1.99 -18.66 -12.06
CA SER A 84 2.20 -19.59 -10.94
C SER A 84 3.49 -19.32 -10.21
N TRP A 85 4.56 -18.95 -10.93
CA TRP A 85 5.83 -18.57 -10.34
C TRP A 85 5.70 -17.29 -9.48
N VAL A 86 5.07 -16.25 -10.02
CA VAL A 86 4.81 -15.01 -9.26
C VAL A 86 3.91 -15.28 -8.06
N ALA A 87 2.84 -16.07 -8.23
CA ALA A 87 1.95 -16.44 -7.15
C ALA A 87 2.67 -17.20 -6.03
N TYR A 88 3.57 -18.13 -6.40
CA TYR A 88 4.41 -18.81 -5.41
C TYR A 88 5.32 -17.85 -4.67
N GLN A 89 6.00 -16.94 -5.37
CA GLN A 89 6.87 -15.94 -4.74
C GLN A 89 6.10 -15.04 -3.76
N THR A 90 4.93 -14.56 -4.15
CA THR A 90 4.10 -13.71 -3.27
C THR A 90 3.58 -14.49 -2.07
N ALA A 91 3.18 -15.75 -2.24
CA ALA A 91 2.78 -16.61 -1.14
C ALA A 91 3.94 -16.89 -0.18
N TYR A 92 5.14 -17.15 -0.72
CA TYR A 92 6.35 -17.36 0.07
C TYR A 92 6.69 -16.11 0.91
N LEU A 93 6.68 -14.93 0.28
CA LEU A 93 6.94 -13.67 0.98
C LEU A 93 5.90 -13.41 2.08
N LYS A 94 4.62 -13.63 1.81
CA LYS A 94 3.55 -13.48 2.81
C LYS A 94 3.73 -14.45 3.99
N ALA A 95 4.19 -15.68 3.73
CA ALA A 95 4.38 -16.69 4.76
C ALA A 95 5.61 -16.44 5.65
N HIS A 96 6.71 -15.93 5.07
CA HIS A 96 8.00 -15.81 5.77
C HIS A 96 8.32 -14.37 6.21
N TYR A 97 7.76 -13.35 5.53
CA TYR A 97 7.96 -11.92 5.78
C TYR A 97 6.62 -11.18 5.73
N PRO A 98 5.64 -11.58 6.60
CA PRO A 98 4.27 -11.10 6.46
C PRO A 98 4.14 -9.59 6.65
N ALA A 99 4.82 -8.98 7.61
CA ALA A 99 4.74 -7.55 7.88
C ALA A 99 5.29 -6.73 6.71
N GLU A 100 6.46 -7.10 6.18
CA GLU A 100 7.10 -6.43 5.05
C GLU A 100 6.28 -6.60 3.77
N TYR A 101 5.72 -7.79 3.54
CA TYR A 101 4.84 -8.06 2.42
C TYR A 101 3.58 -7.19 2.46
N MET A 102 2.93 -7.10 3.62
CA MET A 102 1.73 -6.28 3.81
C MET A 102 2.04 -4.78 3.70
N ALA A 103 3.14 -4.32 4.27
CA ALA A 103 3.59 -2.93 4.13
C ALA A 103 3.87 -2.55 2.66
N ALA A 104 4.47 -3.46 1.89
CA ALA A 104 4.69 -3.27 0.45
C ALA A 104 3.38 -3.20 -0.34
N LEU A 105 2.39 -4.05 -0.02
CA LEU A 105 1.05 -4.00 -0.62
C LEU A 105 0.34 -2.68 -0.30
N MET A 106 0.33 -2.26 0.97
CA MET A 106 -0.26 -0.99 1.40
C MET A 106 0.39 0.19 0.67
N THR A 107 1.71 0.17 0.51
CA THR A 107 2.45 1.19 -0.24
C THR A 107 1.99 1.27 -1.70
N ARG A 108 1.70 0.16 -2.34
CA ARG A 108 1.21 0.13 -3.73
C ARG A 108 -0.26 0.53 -3.86
N ARG A 109 -1.02 0.46 -2.79
CA ARG A 109 -2.47 0.68 -2.75
C ARG A 109 -2.89 1.91 -1.95
N PHE A 110 -1.96 2.75 -1.49
CA PHE A 110 -2.23 3.86 -0.56
C PHE A 110 -3.33 4.83 -1.04
N ALA A 111 -3.51 5.01 -2.35
CA ALA A 111 -4.57 5.84 -2.92
C ALA A 111 -5.96 5.17 -2.92
N GLN A 112 -6.05 3.88 -2.58
CA GLN A 112 -7.29 3.09 -2.61
C GLN A 112 -7.68 2.69 -1.19
N ILE A 113 -8.40 3.58 -0.49
CA ILE A 113 -8.68 3.44 0.94
C ILE A 113 -9.40 2.13 1.28
N THR A 114 -10.34 1.68 0.44
CA THR A 114 -11.04 0.39 0.65
C THR A 114 -10.09 -0.81 0.59
N GLU A 115 -9.04 -0.75 -0.22
CA GLU A 115 -8.02 -1.80 -0.25
C GLU A 115 -7.11 -1.73 0.98
N ILE A 116 -6.77 -0.54 1.44
CA ILE A 116 -6.00 -0.37 2.68
C ILE A 116 -6.77 -0.95 3.88
N THR A 117 -8.07 -0.70 3.98
CA THR A 117 -8.92 -1.26 5.06
C THR A 117 -8.87 -2.80 5.05
N LYS A 118 -9.07 -3.44 3.90
CA LYS A 118 -8.97 -4.90 3.77
C LYS A 118 -7.59 -5.45 4.15
N LEU A 119 -6.53 -4.74 3.74
CA LEU A 119 -5.16 -5.13 4.10
C LEU A 119 -4.89 -5.00 5.59
N MET A 120 -5.49 -4.01 6.26
CA MET A 120 -5.39 -3.88 7.73
C MET A 120 -6.16 -4.96 8.47
N GLU A 121 -7.37 -5.31 8.00
CA GLU A 121 -8.14 -6.46 8.53
C GLU A 121 -7.33 -7.75 8.39
N GLU A 122 -6.68 -7.96 7.25
CA GLU A 122 -5.78 -9.09 7.03
C GLU A 122 -4.58 -9.06 8.00
N CYS A 123 -3.95 -7.89 8.20
CA CYS A 123 -2.89 -7.73 9.20
C CYS A 123 -3.36 -8.11 10.60
N GLN A 124 -4.55 -7.65 10.99
CA GLN A 124 -5.13 -7.97 12.28
C GLN A 124 -5.37 -9.48 12.45
N SER A 125 -5.86 -10.16 11.41
CA SER A 125 -6.03 -11.61 11.40
C SER A 125 -4.72 -12.39 11.55
N MET A 126 -3.62 -11.78 11.10
CA MET A 126 -2.25 -12.31 11.21
C MET A 126 -1.53 -11.86 12.48
N ASN A 127 -2.20 -11.17 13.40
CA ASN A 127 -1.63 -10.56 14.61
C ASN A 127 -0.51 -9.55 14.33
N ILE A 128 -0.56 -8.86 13.19
CA ILE A 128 0.37 -7.78 12.83
C ILE A 128 -0.29 -6.46 13.17
N LYS A 129 0.30 -5.70 14.09
CA LYS A 129 -0.22 -4.38 14.44
C LYS A 129 0.09 -3.38 13.33
N THR A 130 -0.87 -2.50 13.06
CA THR A 130 -0.70 -1.36 12.17
C THR A 130 -0.79 -0.09 13.01
N LEU A 131 0.28 0.67 13.03
CA LEU A 131 0.44 1.88 13.82
C LEU A 131 0.22 3.13 12.97
N GLY A 132 -0.29 4.19 13.59
CA GLY A 132 -0.47 5.50 12.96
C GLY A 132 0.84 6.13 12.49
N PRO A 133 0.78 7.27 11.79
CA PRO A 133 1.98 7.99 11.41
C PRO A 133 2.72 8.55 12.64
N ASP A 134 4.03 8.65 12.55
CA ASP A 134 4.90 9.27 13.56
C ASP A 134 6.12 9.88 12.87
N VAL A 135 6.46 11.12 13.17
CA VAL A 135 7.60 11.81 12.53
C VAL A 135 8.94 11.18 12.88
N ASN A 136 9.02 10.45 13.98
CA ASN A 136 10.23 9.76 14.41
C ASN A 136 10.36 8.34 13.90
N GLU A 137 9.27 7.70 13.46
CA GLU A 137 9.32 6.31 12.98
C GLU A 137 8.92 6.16 11.52
N SER A 138 7.92 6.92 11.06
CA SER A 138 7.40 6.78 9.70
C SER A 138 8.44 7.09 8.64
N TYR A 139 8.41 6.31 7.56
CA TYR A 139 9.05 6.64 6.30
C TYR A 139 8.04 7.29 5.35
N ARG A 140 8.49 7.65 4.16
CA ARG A 140 7.59 8.10 3.09
C ARG A 140 6.50 7.08 2.79
N ALA A 141 6.89 5.80 2.63
CA ALA A 141 6.02 4.66 2.41
C ALA A 141 5.67 3.95 3.73
N PHE A 142 4.73 2.99 3.68
CA PHE A 142 4.54 2.07 4.80
C PHE A 142 5.84 1.31 5.06
N GLY A 143 6.20 1.16 6.33
CA GLY A 143 7.41 0.48 6.75
C GLY A 143 7.14 -0.46 7.92
N VAL A 144 8.11 -1.31 8.23
CA VAL A 144 8.05 -2.20 9.39
C VAL A 144 9.07 -1.71 10.42
N ASN A 145 8.66 -1.57 11.68
CA ASN A 145 9.55 -1.18 12.77
C ASN A 145 10.33 -2.38 13.34
N GLU A 146 11.19 -2.13 14.31
CA GLU A 146 12.01 -3.17 14.97
C GLU A 146 11.19 -4.24 15.70
N HIS A 147 9.93 -3.95 16.01
CA HIS A 147 9.00 -4.87 16.67
C HIS A 147 8.15 -5.69 15.69
N GLY A 148 8.38 -5.55 14.37
CA GLY A 148 7.59 -6.24 13.35
C GLY A 148 6.20 -5.62 13.13
N GLU A 149 5.96 -4.41 13.62
CA GLU A 149 4.69 -3.69 13.45
C GLU A 149 4.76 -2.79 12.22
N ILE A 150 3.65 -2.66 11.50
CA ILE A 150 3.57 -1.82 10.30
C ILE A 150 3.30 -0.38 10.72
N ARG A 151 4.18 0.54 10.32
CA ARG A 151 4.04 1.98 10.53
C ARG A 151 3.45 2.65 9.29
N PHE A 152 2.44 3.50 9.48
CA PHE A 152 1.78 4.24 8.40
C PHE A 152 2.77 5.20 7.72
N GLY A 153 2.79 5.21 6.39
CA GLY A 153 3.68 6.07 5.61
C GLY A 153 3.22 7.52 5.58
N LEU A 154 4.14 8.48 5.71
CA LEU A 154 3.80 9.90 5.71
C LEU A 154 3.10 10.35 4.41
N SER A 155 3.52 9.85 3.25
CA SER A 155 2.88 10.20 1.96
C SER A 155 1.49 9.58 1.76
N ALA A 156 1.08 8.65 2.61
CA ALA A 156 -0.27 8.10 2.57
C ALA A 156 -1.30 8.99 3.32
N ILE A 157 -0.83 9.99 4.07
CA ILE A 157 -1.69 10.96 4.75
C ILE A 157 -2.16 12.00 3.73
N LYS A 158 -3.47 12.20 3.63
CA LYS A 158 -4.06 13.18 2.70
C LYS A 158 -3.55 14.59 3.02
N GLY A 159 -2.96 15.24 2.03
CA GLY A 159 -2.38 16.57 2.18
C GLY A 159 -0.89 16.59 2.55
N MET A 160 -0.29 15.42 2.80
CA MET A 160 1.16 15.30 2.96
C MET A 160 1.81 14.99 1.62
N GLY A 161 2.52 15.96 1.06
CA GLY A 161 3.27 15.80 -0.19
C GLY A 161 4.52 14.93 -0.02
N ALA A 162 4.92 14.22 -1.08
CA ALA A 162 6.15 13.44 -1.07
C ALA A 162 7.41 14.26 -0.69
N PRO A 163 7.59 15.52 -1.17
CA PRO A 163 8.74 16.33 -0.76
C PRO A 163 8.79 16.61 0.75
N ALA A 164 7.64 16.86 1.38
CA ALA A 164 7.58 17.08 2.81
C ALA A 164 7.93 15.80 3.60
N ALA A 165 7.38 14.67 3.19
CA ALA A 165 7.71 13.38 3.79
C ALA A 165 9.20 13.04 3.66
N ASP A 166 9.77 13.23 2.47
CA ASP A 166 11.19 12.97 2.21
C ASP A 166 12.09 13.91 3.03
N ALA A 167 11.74 15.19 3.16
CA ALA A 167 12.50 16.17 3.96
C ALA A 167 12.51 15.80 5.45
N ILE A 168 11.36 15.42 6.03
CA ILE A 168 11.25 14.99 7.43
C ILE A 168 12.11 13.75 7.68
N VAL A 169 12.04 12.76 6.80
CA VAL A 169 12.79 11.51 6.94
C VAL A 169 14.30 11.75 6.79
N ALA A 170 14.72 12.53 5.79
CA ALA A 170 16.12 12.84 5.53
C ALA A 170 16.77 13.60 6.69
N GLU A 171 16.05 14.61 7.25
CA GLU A 171 16.51 15.37 8.40
C GLU A 171 16.70 14.49 9.64
N ARG A 172 15.71 13.63 9.92
CA ARG A 172 15.79 12.67 11.02
C ARG A 172 16.94 11.68 10.85
N GLN A 173 17.17 11.18 9.65
CA GLN A 173 18.27 10.25 9.37
C GLN A 173 19.64 10.89 9.52
N LYS A 174 19.76 12.17 9.19
CA LYS A 174 21.02 12.93 9.25
C LYS A 174 21.36 13.33 10.68
N ASN A 175 20.39 13.86 11.43
CA ASN A 175 20.63 14.56 12.69
C ASN A 175 19.97 13.84 13.90
N GLY A 176 19.43 12.63 13.71
CA GLY A 176 18.78 11.85 14.76
C GLY A 176 17.31 12.18 14.97
N PRO A 177 16.61 11.43 15.82
CA PRO A 177 15.19 11.64 16.13
C PRO A 177 14.92 13.05 16.64
N TYR A 178 13.72 13.56 16.35
CA TYR A 178 13.23 14.80 16.91
C TYR A 178 12.88 14.62 18.38
N LYS A 179 13.44 15.46 19.25
CA LYS A 179 13.26 15.35 20.71
C LYS A 179 11.96 15.95 21.20
N THR A 180 11.56 17.07 20.60
CA THR A 180 10.35 17.83 20.97
C THR A 180 9.72 18.40 19.71
N ILE A 181 8.50 18.90 19.83
CA ILE A 181 7.83 19.62 18.73
C ILE A 181 8.60 20.89 18.33
N PHE A 182 9.32 21.51 19.27
CA PHE A 182 10.15 22.68 19.00
C PHE A 182 11.39 22.28 18.20
N ASP A 183 12.11 21.23 18.62
CA ASP A 183 13.23 20.66 17.86
C ASP A 183 12.81 20.26 16.42
N PHE A 184 11.59 19.72 16.27
CA PHE A 184 11.03 19.46 14.94
C PHE A 184 10.88 20.75 14.13
N ALA A 185 10.27 21.80 14.70
CA ALA A 185 10.08 23.09 14.02
C ALA A 185 11.40 23.83 13.71
N GLU A 186 12.42 23.67 14.55
CA GLU A 186 13.75 24.25 14.36
C GLU A 186 14.53 23.60 13.20
N ARG A 187 14.29 22.32 12.92
CA ARG A 187 15.10 21.49 12.03
C ARG A 187 14.47 21.23 10.67
N VAL A 188 13.14 21.26 10.56
CA VAL A 188 12.48 20.92 9.28
C VAL A 188 12.70 22.01 8.22
N ASP A 189 12.80 21.58 6.96
CA ASP A 189 12.86 22.50 5.83
C ASP A 189 11.48 23.07 5.50
N PHE A 190 11.25 24.34 5.86
CA PHE A 190 9.98 25.04 5.59
C PHE A 190 9.68 25.26 4.10
N SER A 191 10.64 25.08 3.21
CA SER A 191 10.38 25.08 1.77
C SER A 191 9.55 23.87 1.33
N CYS A 192 9.68 22.76 2.04
CA CYS A 192 8.97 21.50 1.80
C CYS A 192 7.85 21.24 2.81
N VAL A 193 8.11 21.53 4.10
CA VAL A 193 7.20 21.25 5.23
C VAL A 193 6.49 22.54 5.62
N ASN A 194 5.42 22.84 4.90
CA ASN A 194 4.64 24.07 5.12
C ASN A 194 3.64 23.92 6.29
N ARG A 195 2.94 25.02 6.63
CA ARG A 195 1.91 25.04 7.67
C ARG A 195 0.87 23.92 7.52
N LYS A 196 0.46 23.61 6.27
CA LYS A 196 -0.53 22.55 6.02
C LYS A 196 0.01 21.17 6.37
N ALA A 197 1.30 20.93 6.16
CA ALA A 197 1.96 19.69 6.57
C ALA A 197 1.96 19.54 8.11
N PHE A 198 2.26 20.62 8.84
CA PHE A 198 2.16 20.63 10.31
C PHE A 198 0.73 20.32 10.79
N GLU A 199 -0.28 20.98 10.21
CA GLU A 199 -1.68 20.72 10.51
C GLU A 199 -2.07 19.27 10.25
N THR A 200 -1.65 18.73 9.11
CA THR A 200 -1.89 17.35 8.71
C THR A 200 -1.26 16.36 9.70
N LEU A 201 -0.01 16.60 10.12
CA LEU A 201 0.66 15.76 11.12
C LEU A 201 -0.02 15.83 12.47
N ALA A 202 -0.39 17.03 12.93
CA ALA A 202 -1.09 17.20 14.21
C ALA A 202 -2.44 16.46 14.26
N LEU A 203 -3.23 16.55 13.19
CA LEU A 203 -4.54 15.88 13.12
C LEU A 203 -4.45 14.37 12.93
N SER A 204 -3.44 13.89 12.19
CA SER A 204 -3.26 12.45 11.93
C SER A 204 -2.55 11.69 13.05
N GLY A 205 -2.06 12.39 14.07
CA GLY A 205 -1.29 11.79 15.16
C GLY A 205 0.22 11.71 14.92
N GLY A 206 0.72 12.33 13.85
CA GLY A 206 2.16 12.32 13.53
C GLY A 206 3.07 12.93 14.60
N PHE A 207 2.51 13.67 15.57
CA PHE A 207 3.20 14.29 16.68
C PHE A 207 2.84 13.70 18.05
N ASP A 208 2.05 12.61 18.10
CA ASP A 208 1.58 12.04 19.38
C ASP A 208 2.74 11.60 20.29
N SER A 209 3.88 11.18 19.70
CA SER A 209 5.09 10.81 20.45
C SER A 209 5.72 11.95 21.27
N PHE A 210 5.37 13.21 20.99
CA PHE A 210 5.84 14.36 21.79
C PHE A 210 4.99 14.62 23.06
N GLY A 211 3.94 13.82 23.28
CA GLY A 211 3.09 13.97 24.48
C GLY A 211 2.18 15.19 24.46
N ILE A 212 2.00 15.84 23.30
CA ILE A 212 1.11 16.98 23.10
C ILE A 212 -0.21 16.47 22.54
N ARG A 213 -1.32 16.81 23.20
CA ARG A 213 -2.65 16.44 22.72
C ARG A 213 -2.96 17.16 21.41
N ARG A 214 -3.58 16.47 20.45
CA ARG A 214 -3.83 16.98 19.10
C ARG A 214 -4.63 18.29 19.10
N GLU A 215 -5.60 18.44 20.00
CA GLU A 215 -6.40 19.66 20.16
C GLU A 215 -5.58 20.88 20.61
N GLN A 216 -4.47 20.68 21.33
CA GLN A 216 -3.61 21.77 21.78
C GLN A 216 -2.95 22.51 20.61
N PHE A 217 -2.70 21.85 19.49
CA PHE A 217 -2.19 22.52 18.28
C PHE A 217 -3.16 23.57 17.72
N PHE A 218 -4.45 23.44 18.02
CA PHE A 218 -5.52 24.33 17.54
C PHE A 218 -6.00 25.31 18.61
N GLY A 219 -5.45 25.23 19.83
CA GLY A 219 -5.70 26.18 20.88
C GLY A 219 -5.26 27.59 20.48
N LYS A 220 -6.11 28.58 20.75
CA LYS A 220 -5.86 29.98 20.38
C LYS A 220 -5.29 30.80 21.56
N ASN A 221 -4.33 31.64 21.25
CA ASN A 221 -3.81 32.65 22.18
C ASN A 221 -4.74 33.87 22.26
N SER A 222 -4.38 34.85 23.09
CA SER A 222 -5.12 36.11 23.28
C SER A 222 -5.28 36.95 22.00
N LYS A 223 -4.43 36.70 20.98
CA LYS A 223 -4.50 37.37 19.68
C LYS A 223 -5.33 36.58 18.65
N GLY A 224 -5.88 35.43 19.03
CA GLY A 224 -6.68 34.58 18.15
C GLY A 224 -5.84 33.67 17.24
N GLU A 225 -4.50 33.65 17.37
CA GLU A 225 -3.61 32.77 16.59
C GLU A 225 -3.57 31.38 17.25
N THR A 226 -3.53 30.31 16.45
CA THR A 226 -3.39 28.95 16.98
C THR A 226 -1.96 28.68 17.44
N PHE A 227 -1.79 27.70 18.34
CA PHE A 227 -0.45 27.24 18.72
C PHE A 227 0.35 26.78 17.51
N LEU A 228 -0.30 26.11 16.55
CA LEU A 228 0.33 25.70 15.29
C LEU A 228 0.87 26.90 14.49
N ASP A 229 0.15 28.01 14.42
CA ASP A 229 0.62 29.23 13.72
C ASP A 229 1.82 29.83 14.43
N THR A 230 1.80 29.86 15.77
CA THR A 230 2.91 30.37 16.57
C THR A 230 4.13 29.47 16.49
N LEU A 231 3.94 28.15 16.44
CA LEU A 231 5.01 27.16 16.32
C LEU A 231 5.72 27.27 14.94
N VAL A 232 4.96 27.37 13.86
CA VAL A 232 5.54 27.56 12.51
C VAL A 232 6.35 28.85 12.44
N ARG A 233 5.80 29.93 12.97
CA ARG A 233 6.51 31.23 13.03
C ARG A 233 7.78 31.16 13.88
N TYR A 234 7.73 30.48 15.02
CA TYR A 234 8.88 30.23 15.88
C TYR A 234 10.01 29.52 15.10
N GLY A 235 9.71 28.40 14.45
CA GLY A 235 10.72 27.67 13.71
C GLY A 235 11.33 28.48 12.55
N GLN A 236 10.51 29.25 11.82
CA GLN A 236 11.00 30.13 10.76
C GLN A 236 11.92 31.23 11.28
N LEU A 237 11.58 31.85 12.40
CA LEU A 237 12.41 32.86 13.04
C LEU A 237 13.73 32.26 13.51
N PHE A 238 13.67 31.11 14.17
CA PHE A 238 14.86 30.39 14.64
C PHE A 238 15.85 30.09 13.51
N GLN A 239 15.36 29.52 12.41
CA GLN A 239 16.22 29.20 11.25
C GLN A 239 16.80 30.46 10.60
N ARG A 240 16.03 31.54 10.50
CA ARG A 240 16.48 32.82 9.97
C ARG A 240 17.62 33.39 10.82
N GLU A 241 17.48 33.43 12.13
CA GLU A 241 18.53 33.93 13.02
C GLU A 241 19.79 33.07 12.98
N GLN A 242 19.64 31.75 12.90
CA GLN A 242 20.78 30.85 12.71
C GLN A 242 21.54 31.16 11.38
N GLN A 243 20.81 31.40 10.30
CA GLN A 243 21.42 31.75 9.02
C GLN A 243 22.12 33.11 9.06
N GLU A 244 21.51 34.12 9.69
CA GLU A 244 22.08 35.42 9.89
C GLU A 244 23.35 35.38 10.76
N ALA A 245 23.33 34.60 11.84
CA ALA A 245 24.50 34.39 12.70
C ALA A 245 25.65 33.67 11.97
N ALA A 246 25.33 32.68 11.12
CA ALA A 246 26.33 31.97 10.32
C ALA A 246 26.96 32.80 9.21
N THR A 247 26.26 33.84 8.73
CA THR A 247 26.75 34.74 7.67
C THR A 247 27.39 36.01 8.23
N SER A 248 27.29 36.29 9.53
CA SER A 248 27.92 37.45 10.17
C SER A 248 29.44 37.27 10.23
N LEU A 249 30.17 38.12 9.53
CA LEU A 249 31.65 38.18 9.50
C LEU A 249 32.28 38.72 10.82
N PHE A 250 31.45 39.33 11.69
CA PHE A 250 31.84 39.84 12.99
C PHE A 250 31.18 38.98 14.06
N GLY A 251 31.87 37.93 14.49
CA GLY A 251 31.45 37.03 15.56
C GLY A 251 31.16 37.77 16.88
N GLY A 252 29.97 38.31 17.07
CA GLY A 252 29.63 39.12 18.23
C GLY A 252 28.18 39.52 18.40
N THR A 253 27.24 38.89 17.72
CA THR A 253 25.85 38.98 18.17
C THR A 253 25.58 37.83 19.15
N GLU A 254 25.35 38.19 20.42
CA GLU A 254 24.77 37.25 21.40
C GLU A 254 23.60 36.55 20.70
N ALA A 255 23.58 35.20 20.73
CA ALA A 255 22.47 34.43 20.18
C ALA A 255 21.20 34.92 20.87
N VAL A 256 20.31 35.56 20.14
CA VAL A 256 19.01 35.98 20.69
C VAL A 256 18.28 34.71 21.08
N GLU A 257 18.06 34.54 22.39
CA GLU A 257 17.34 33.40 22.89
C GLU A 257 15.86 33.54 22.52
N ILE A 258 15.45 32.88 21.42
CA ILE A 258 14.05 32.90 20.99
C ILE A 258 13.25 32.03 21.95
N ALA A 259 12.40 32.65 22.74
CA ALA A 259 11.55 31.93 23.67
C ALA A 259 10.56 31.00 22.94
N THR A 260 10.49 29.74 23.36
CA THR A 260 9.53 28.77 22.83
C THR A 260 8.10 29.22 23.14
N PRO A 261 7.16 29.10 22.16
CA PRO A 261 5.76 29.47 22.41
C PRO A 261 5.13 28.51 23.43
N PRO A 262 4.31 29.04 24.40
CA PRO A 262 3.67 28.18 25.39
C PRO A 262 2.63 27.26 24.72
N ILE A 263 2.61 25.98 25.15
CA ILE A 263 1.59 25.02 24.74
C ILE A 263 0.29 25.39 25.47
N PRO A 264 -0.82 25.64 24.73
CA PRO A 264 -2.06 26.10 25.38
C PRO A 264 -2.77 24.95 26.10
N GLU A 265 -3.38 25.25 27.22
CA GLU A 265 -4.36 24.37 27.84
C GLU A 265 -5.72 24.59 27.18
N VAL A 266 -6.30 23.49 26.67
CA VAL A 266 -7.59 23.49 25.97
C VAL A 266 -8.43 22.31 26.44
N GLU A 267 -9.74 22.46 26.30
CA GLU A 267 -10.65 21.34 26.48
C GLU A 267 -10.35 20.22 25.47
N GLY A 268 -10.35 18.97 25.92
CA GLY A 268 -10.07 17.81 25.08
C GLY A 268 -11.19 17.57 24.06
N TRP A 269 -10.82 17.15 22.88
CA TRP A 269 -11.82 16.63 21.93
C TRP A 269 -12.42 15.32 22.45
N SER A 270 -13.70 15.09 22.13
CA SER A 270 -14.28 13.77 22.35
C SER A 270 -13.54 12.72 21.52
N THR A 271 -13.57 11.46 21.97
CA THR A 271 -12.98 10.33 21.21
C THR A 271 -13.48 10.30 19.78
N ILE A 272 -14.78 10.48 19.57
CA ILE A 272 -15.40 10.47 18.23
C ILE A 272 -14.89 11.64 17.37
N GLU A 273 -14.77 12.84 17.94
CA GLU A 273 -14.25 14.00 17.19
C GLU A 273 -12.81 13.78 16.77
N ARG A 274 -11.95 13.31 17.66
CA ARG A 274 -10.56 12.98 17.35
C ARG A 274 -10.45 11.92 16.25
N LEU A 275 -11.22 10.86 16.34
CA LEU A 275 -11.25 9.78 15.35
C LEU A 275 -11.77 10.25 13.97
N ASN A 276 -12.77 11.12 13.94
CA ASN A 276 -13.28 11.66 12.69
C ASN A 276 -12.24 12.53 11.99
N ARG A 277 -11.51 13.39 12.72
CA ARG A 277 -10.43 14.21 12.17
C ARG A 277 -9.27 13.36 11.63
N GLU A 278 -8.92 12.30 12.35
CA GLU A 278 -7.93 11.31 11.90
C GLU A 278 -8.39 10.64 10.60
N ARG A 279 -9.64 10.15 10.57
CA ARG A 279 -10.21 9.48 9.40
C ARG A 279 -10.27 10.36 8.17
N GLU A 280 -10.53 11.66 8.29
CA GLU A 280 -10.54 12.59 7.15
C GLU A 280 -9.20 12.64 6.42
N LEU A 281 -8.09 12.44 7.13
CA LEU A 281 -6.73 12.51 6.61
C LEU A 281 -6.15 11.14 6.26
N VAL A 282 -6.40 10.15 7.09
CA VAL A 282 -5.86 8.79 6.95
C VAL A 282 -6.82 7.90 6.17
N GLY A 283 -8.11 8.24 6.17
CA GLY A 283 -9.19 7.52 5.48
C GLY A 283 -9.82 6.40 6.30
N ILE A 284 -9.20 6.02 7.42
CA ILE A 284 -9.62 4.95 8.32
C ILE A 284 -9.45 5.40 9.78
N TYR A 285 -10.06 4.68 10.70
CA TYR A 285 -9.81 4.82 12.14
C TYR A 285 -8.58 3.99 12.51
N LEU A 286 -7.50 4.64 12.93
CA LEU A 286 -6.24 3.97 13.31
C LEU A 286 -6.04 3.87 14.81
N SER A 287 -6.29 4.98 15.54
CA SER A 287 -5.95 5.06 16.95
C SER A 287 -6.94 4.33 17.86
N ALA A 288 -8.20 4.19 17.46
CA ALA A 288 -9.25 3.43 18.15
C ALA A 288 -10.45 3.26 17.21
N HIS A 289 -11.38 2.36 17.55
CA HIS A 289 -12.64 2.21 16.82
C HIS A 289 -13.76 3.00 17.50
N PRO A 290 -14.67 3.68 16.78
CA PRO A 290 -15.78 4.43 17.40
C PRO A 290 -16.70 3.59 18.30
N LEU A 291 -16.71 2.29 18.12
CA LEU A 291 -17.48 1.34 18.91
C LEU A 291 -16.73 0.77 20.12
N ASP A 292 -15.48 1.15 20.35
CA ASP A 292 -14.68 0.63 21.47
C ASP A 292 -15.31 1.02 22.83
N ASP A 293 -15.89 2.20 22.93
CA ASP A 293 -16.62 2.66 24.10
C ASP A 293 -17.91 1.88 24.35
N TYR A 294 -18.41 1.16 23.36
CA TYR A 294 -19.65 0.36 23.39
C TYR A 294 -19.41 -1.15 23.48
N GLN A 295 -18.19 -1.61 23.70
CA GLN A 295 -17.84 -3.03 23.70
C GLN A 295 -18.64 -3.84 24.71
N ILE A 296 -18.97 -3.28 25.88
CA ILE A 296 -19.84 -3.96 26.88
C ILE A 296 -21.23 -4.22 26.28
N ILE A 297 -21.79 -3.25 25.56
CA ILE A 297 -23.09 -3.37 24.91
C ILE A 297 -23.03 -4.37 23.77
N LEU A 298 -22.01 -4.28 22.93
CA LEU A 298 -21.82 -5.18 21.80
C LEU A 298 -21.67 -6.63 22.25
N ASN A 299 -20.87 -6.87 23.28
CA ASN A 299 -20.58 -8.24 23.74
C ASN A 299 -21.73 -8.87 24.53
N ASN A 300 -22.59 -8.08 25.20
CA ASN A 300 -23.61 -8.60 26.09
C ASN A 300 -25.05 -8.45 25.58
N LEU A 301 -25.32 -7.52 24.66
CA LEU A 301 -26.67 -7.22 24.19
C LEU A 301 -26.87 -7.47 22.69
N CYS A 302 -25.78 -7.58 21.90
CA CYS A 302 -25.88 -7.85 20.48
C CYS A 302 -25.70 -9.35 20.20
N ASN A 303 -26.72 -9.97 19.60
CA ASN A 303 -26.72 -11.41 19.26
C ASN A 303 -26.26 -11.66 17.80
N THR A 304 -25.91 -10.63 17.07
CA THR A 304 -25.55 -10.71 15.64
C THR A 304 -24.28 -9.91 15.41
N HIS A 305 -23.28 -10.54 14.81
CA HIS A 305 -22.12 -9.83 14.26
C HIS A 305 -22.46 -9.41 12.83
N CYS A 306 -22.26 -8.12 12.49
CA CYS A 306 -22.27 -7.71 11.09
C CYS A 306 -21.08 -8.36 10.38
N PRO A 307 -21.30 -8.98 9.21
CA PRO A 307 -20.23 -9.56 8.40
C PRO A 307 -19.29 -8.51 7.85
#